data_32b7d8f66de45e0405c1c9b2caaea77e
#
_entry.id   32b7d8f66de45e0405c1c9b2caaea77e
#
_cell.length_a   1.000
_cell.length_b   1.000
_cell.length_c   1.000
_cell.angle_alpha   90.00
_cell.angle_beta   90.00
_cell.angle_gamma   90.00
#
_symmetry.space_group_name_H-M   'P 1'
#
loop_
_entity.id
_entity.type
_entity.pdbx_description
1 polymer ?
#
loop_
_entity_poly.entity_id
_entity_poly.type
_entity_poly.pdbx_seq_one_letter_code
_entity_poly.pdbx_strand_id
1 'polypeptide(L)'
;MNANAMPEPTVSIEEESERTLDSETSESREQIRRQVLAERAALPKPYRLHKSSAICDELETSLAITCATIGIDPTACTIAVYAAFEEEVQLDQFIRAAYAQGTQIAFPCIVEDAWGLEGAPQQTMEMRLVSPEAYEKDGVPFIAHPLRKYHHDDEALRDFPYVSANDLTMIVIPLVAFDAHHNRLGYGGGNYDRYMPQLGKDCRQIAVAFSEQEVAFIPAEEHDVPVTVLAK
;
A
#
# COMPACT_ATOMS: atom_id res chain seq x y z
N MET A 1 23.57 25.49 52.99
CA MET A 1 23.16 24.35 52.19
C MET A 1 22.38 24.92 51.01
N ASN A 2 23.06 25.13 49.88
CA ASN A 2 22.41 25.64 48.67
C ASN A 2 22.07 24.45 47.80
N ALA A 3 20.77 24.21 47.61
CA ALA A 3 20.29 23.28 46.63
C ALA A 3 20.46 23.90 45.24
N ASN A 4 21.31 23.26 44.44
CA ASN A 4 21.56 23.60 43.04
C ASN A 4 20.37 23.04 42.24
N ALA A 5 19.40 23.87 41.90
CA ALA A 5 18.34 23.50 40.95
C ALA A 5 18.99 23.43 39.55
N MET A 6 18.97 22.27 38.92
CA MET A 6 19.33 22.14 37.51
C MET A 6 18.30 22.90 36.65
N PRO A 7 18.74 23.67 35.65
CA PRO A 7 17.79 24.31 34.74
C PRO A 7 17.03 23.24 33.95
N GLU A 8 15.72 23.40 33.84
CA GLU A 8 14.90 22.59 32.93
C GLU A 8 15.36 22.82 31.49
N PRO A 9 15.32 21.78 30.63
CA PRO A 9 15.71 21.92 29.23
C PRO A 9 14.76 22.89 28.53
N THR A 10 15.27 24.02 28.09
CA THR A 10 14.55 25.02 27.29
C THR A 10 14.36 24.42 25.89
N VAL A 11 13.16 23.99 25.58
CA VAL A 11 12.77 23.64 24.20
C VAL A 11 12.83 24.92 23.37
N SER A 12 13.50 24.85 22.18
CA SER A 12 13.60 26.02 21.31
C SER A 12 12.21 26.36 20.71
N ILE A 13 11.96 27.66 20.43
CA ILE A 13 10.70 28.12 19.80
C ILE A 13 10.50 27.42 18.44
N GLU A 14 11.56 27.07 17.75
CA GLU A 14 11.53 26.33 16.47
C GLU A 14 11.02 24.90 16.66
N GLU A 15 11.51 24.16 17.67
CA GLU A 15 11.06 22.79 17.98
C GLU A 15 9.59 22.75 18.44
N GLU A 16 9.13 23.78 19.13
CA GLU A 16 7.74 23.90 19.57
C GLU A 16 6.80 24.24 18.39
N SER A 17 7.28 25.06 17.44
CA SER A 17 6.57 25.41 16.20
C SER A 17 6.48 24.21 15.25
N GLU A 18 7.55 23.43 15.06
CA GLU A 18 7.55 22.21 14.26
C GLU A 18 6.61 21.15 14.82
N ARG A 19 6.66 20.91 16.15
CA ARG A 19 5.73 19.96 16.82
C ARG A 19 4.26 20.35 16.67
N THR A 20 3.97 21.63 16.69
CA THR A 20 2.60 22.14 16.53
C THR A 20 2.12 21.93 15.09
N LEU A 21 2.96 22.22 14.11
CA LEU A 21 2.66 22.04 12.68
C LEU A 21 2.44 20.56 12.34
N ASP A 22 3.30 19.69 12.84
CA ASP A 22 3.18 18.23 12.65
C ASP A 22 1.88 17.68 13.28
N SER A 23 1.51 18.20 14.46
CA SER A 23 0.27 17.84 15.15
C SER A 23 -0.97 18.27 14.35
N GLU A 24 -1.01 19.48 13.83
CA GLU A 24 -2.11 19.99 13.00
C GLU A 24 -2.23 19.24 11.68
N THR A 25 -1.10 18.90 11.05
CA THR A 25 -1.04 18.11 9.82
C THR A 25 -1.59 16.70 10.06
N SER A 26 -1.15 16.05 11.13
CA SER A 26 -1.61 14.70 11.51
C SER A 26 -3.11 14.67 11.80
N GLU A 27 -3.64 15.63 12.53
CA GLU A 27 -5.07 15.74 12.84
C GLU A 27 -5.91 15.99 11.59
N SER A 28 -5.44 16.83 10.66
CA SER A 28 -6.06 17.08 9.37
C SER A 28 -6.10 15.81 8.51
N ARG A 29 -5.00 15.05 8.42
CA ARG A 29 -4.93 13.77 7.68
C ARG A 29 -5.90 12.74 8.27
N GLU A 30 -6.02 12.65 9.59
CA GLU A 30 -6.96 11.73 10.23
C GLU A 30 -8.42 12.12 9.99
N GLN A 31 -8.72 13.40 9.93
CA GLN A 31 -10.05 13.88 9.59
C GLN A 31 -10.43 13.51 8.14
N ILE A 32 -9.50 13.71 7.18
CA ILE A 32 -9.69 13.30 5.77
C ILE A 32 -9.94 11.79 5.69
N ARG A 33 -9.12 10.96 6.37
CA ARG A 33 -9.32 9.50 6.40
C ARG A 33 -10.73 9.12 6.84
N ARG A 34 -11.18 9.65 7.97
CA ARG A 34 -12.51 9.34 8.53
C ARG A 34 -13.63 9.71 7.58
N GLN A 35 -13.54 10.90 6.97
CA GLN A 35 -14.55 11.38 6.03
C GLN A 35 -14.59 10.48 4.79
N VAL A 36 -13.46 10.30 4.10
CA VAL A 36 -13.43 9.54 2.83
C VAL A 36 -13.76 8.06 3.04
N LEU A 37 -13.33 7.46 4.16
CA LEU A 37 -13.72 6.08 4.48
C LEU A 37 -15.23 5.95 4.68
N ALA A 38 -15.87 6.92 5.33
CA ALA A 38 -17.32 6.93 5.50
C ALA A 38 -18.05 7.11 4.14
N GLU A 39 -17.57 8.02 3.30
CA GLU A 39 -18.12 8.26 1.95
C GLU A 39 -17.97 7.00 1.06
N ARG A 40 -16.78 6.38 1.06
CA ARG A 40 -16.51 5.14 0.33
C ARG A 40 -17.39 3.98 0.80
N ALA A 41 -17.58 3.82 2.10
CA ALA A 41 -18.45 2.78 2.66
C ALA A 41 -19.93 2.99 2.30
N ALA A 42 -20.36 4.23 2.10
CA ALA A 42 -21.73 4.57 1.68
C ALA A 42 -22.00 4.28 0.20
N LEU A 43 -20.97 4.07 -0.62
CA LEU A 43 -21.14 3.73 -2.04
C LEU A 43 -21.82 2.36 -2.18
N PRO A 44 -22.89 2.23 -3.01
CA PRO A 44 -23.56 0.95 -3.23
C PRO A 44 -22.59 -0.11 -3.78
N LYS A 45 -22.65 -1.34 -3.25
CA LYS A 45 -21.78 -2.45 -3.70
C LYS A 45 -21.81 -2.67 -5.24
N PRO A 46 -22.96 -2.67 -5.94
CA PRO A 46 -22.97 -2.82 -7.39
C PRO A 46 -22.22 -1.69 -8.12
N TYR A 47 -22.29 -0.48 -7.59
CA TYR A 47 -21.57 0.68 -8.12
C TYR A 47 -20.06 0.51 -7.97
N ARG A 48 -19.58 0.13 -6.77
CA ARG A 48 -18.16 -0.16 -6.51
C ARG A 48 -17.64 -1.27 -7.42
N LEU A 49 -18.40 -2.35 -7.60
CA LEU A 49 -18.02 -3.47 -8.48
C LEU A 49 -17.91 -3.05 -9.94
N HIS A 50 -18.85 -2.23 -10.43
CA HIS A 50 -18.79 -1.69 -11.80
C HIS A 50 -17.55 -0.83 -12.02
N LYS A 51 -17.24 0.08 -11.10
CA LYS A 51 -16.03 0.89 -11.16
C LYS A 51 -14.75 0.04 -11.02
N SER A 52 -14.74 -0.95 -10.15
CA SER A 52 -13.63 -1.89 -10.01
C SER A 52 -13.35 -2.62 -11.32
N SER A 53 -14.39 -3.07 -12.03
CA SER A 53 -14.22 -3.70 -13.36
C SER A 53 -13.54 -2.76 -14.36
N ALA A 54 -13.97 -1.50 -14.44
CA ALA A 54 -13.37 -0.52 -15.33
C ALA A 54 -11.91 -0.20 -14.96
N ILE A 55 -11.56 -0.22 -13.66
CA ILE A 55 -10.19 -0.08 -13.18
C ILE A 55 -9.36 -1.32 -13.55
N CYS A 56 -9.90 -2.52 -13.42
CA CYS A 56 -9.23 -3.75 -13.84
C CYS A 56 -8.86 -3.76 -15.34
N ASP A 57 -9.78 -3.33 -16.21
CA ASP A 57 -9.53 -3.22 -17.66
C ASP A 57 -8.36 -2.27 -17.97
N GLU A 58 -8.27 -1.15 -17.25
CA GLU A 58 -7.16 -0.20 -17.38
C GLU A 58 -5.84 -0.76 -16.81
N LEU A 59 -5.90 -1.53 -15.72
CA LEU A 59 -4.73 -2.21 -15.17
C LEU A 59 -4.19 -3.28 -16.12
N GLU A 60 -5.05 -4.04 -16.79
CA GLU A 60 -4.66 -5.01 -17.83
C GLU A 60 -3.95 -4.29 -18.98
N THR A 61 -4.50 -3.17 -19.45
CA THR A 61 -3.88 -2.33 -20.47
C THR A 61 -2.52 -1.79 -20.01
N SER A 62 -2.44 -1.32 -18.76
CA SER A 62 -1.20 -0.79 -18.17
C SER A 62 -0.12 -1.87 -18.04
N LEU A 63 -0.49 -3.09 -17.67
CA LEU A 63 0.43 -4.23 -17.61
C LEU A 63 0.99 -4.57 -19.01
N ALA A 64 0.12 -4.65 -20.02
CA ALA A 64 0.53 -4.92 -21.39
C ALA A 64 1.49 -3.84 -21.93
N ILE A 65 1.21 -2.57 -21.68
CA ILE A 65 2.09 -1.44 -22.05
C ILE A 65 3.42 -1.53 -21.32
N THR A 66 3.40 -1.85 -20.02
CA THR A 66 4.62 -1.97 -19.21
C THR A 66 5.52 -3.08 -19.74
N CYS A 67 4.97 -4.29 -19.95
CA CYS A 67 5.72 -5.41 -20.50
C CYS A 67 6.30 -5.09 -21.89
N ALA A 68 5.51 -4.46 -22.77
CA ALA A 68 5.98 -4.04 -24.10
C ALA A 68 7.09 -3.00 -24.02
N THR A 69 7.01 -2.04 -23.07
CA THR A 69 7.98 -0.95 -22.91
C THR A 69 9.34 -1.47 -22.45
N ILE A 70 9.36 -2.43 -21.54
CA ILE A 70 10.60 -3.03 -21.04
C ILE A 70 11.04 -4.26 -21.84
N GLY A 71 10.24 -4.67 -22.83
CA GLY A 71 10.59 -5.74 -23.77
C GLY A 71 10.56 -7.15 -23.19
N ILE A 72 9.68 -7.41 -22.22
CA ILE A 72 9.51 -8.75 -21.62
C ILE A 72 8.14 -9.34 -21.93
N ASP A 73 8.07 -10.66 -21.91
CA ASP A 73 6.80 -11.39 -22.02
C ASP A 73 6.02 -11.33 -20.69
N PRO A 74 4.67 -11.29 -20.71
CA PRO A 74 3.87 -11.33 -19.49
C PRO A 74 4.22 -12.50 -18.55
N THR A 75 4.65 -13.64 -19.07
CA THR A 75 5.08 -14.80 -18.26
C THR A 75 6.37 -14.56 -17.46
N ALA A 76 7.16 -13.57 -17.85
CA ALA A 76 8.36 -13.13 -17.11
C ALA A 76 8.08 -11.97 -16.16
N CYS A 77 6.83 -11.45 -16.12
CA CYS A 77 6.44 -10.37 -15.24
C CYS A 77 6.08 -10.88 -13.84
N THR A 78 6.48 -10.15 -12.82
CA THR A 78 6.00 -10.32 -11.45
C THR A 78 5.31 -9.03 -11.02
N ILE A 79 4.05 -9.11 -10.66
CA ILE A 79 3.27 -7.95 -10.20
C ILE A 79 2.89 -8.10 -8.74
N ALA A 80 2.90 -7.00 -7.99
CA ALA A 80 2.37 -6.95 -6.66
C ALA A 80 0.97 -6.31 -6.67
N VAL A 81 0.04 -6.92 -5.95
CA VAL A 81 -1.32 -6.42 -5.72
C VAL A 81 -1.62 -6.43 -4.23
N TYR A 82 -2.74 -5.89 -3.81
CA TYR A 82 -3.17 -5.93 -2.41
C TYR A 82 -4.38 -6.85 -2.21
N ALA A 83 -4.56 -7.34 -0.98
CA ALA A 83 -5.76 -8.04 -0.55
C ALA A 83 -6.84 -6.99 -0.22
N ALA A 84 -7.81 -6.81 -1.11
CA ALA A 84 -8.80 -5.75 -1.01
C ALA A 84 -9.79 -6.00 0.14
N PHE A 85 -10.05 -4.98 0.95
CA PHE A 85 -11.23 -4.96 1.82
C PHE A 85 -12.50 -4.81 0.99
N GLU A 86 -13.67 -5.13 1.58
CA GLU A 86 -14.96 -5.12 0.85
C GLU A 86 -15.28 -3.77 0.22
N GLU A 87 -14.89 -2.67 0.84
CA GLU A 87 -15.17 -1.31 0.37
C GLU A 87 -14.10 -0.76 -0.58
N GLU A 88 -13.01 -1.50 -0.81
CA GLU A 88 -11.93 -1.09 -1.73
C GLU A 88 -12.22 -1.49 -3.16
N VAL A 89 -11.40 -0.99 -4.08
CA VAL A 89 -11.38 -1.45 -5.47
C VAL A 89 -11.03 -2.93 -5.49
N GLN A 90 -11.94 -3.76 -6.01
CA GLN A 90 -11.75 -5.20 -6.12
C GLN A 90 -10.91 -5.54 -7.34
N LEU A 91 -9.88 -6.34 -7.16
CA LEU A 91 -8.88 -6.66 -8.20
C LEU A 91 -9.03 -8.06 -8.80
N ASP A 92 -10.02 -8.84 -8.39
CA ASP A 92 -10.18 -10.25 -8.81
C ASP A 92 -10.16 -10.45 -10.33
N GLN A 93 -10.83 -9.56 -11.08
CA GLN A 93 -10.83 -9.61 -12.54
C GLN A 93 -9.39 -9.46 -13.09
N PHE A 94 -8.67 -8.45 -12.66
CA PHE A 94 -7.28 -8.20 -13.08
C PHE A 94 -6.34 -9.33 -12.67
N ILE A 95 -6.45 -9.82 -11.43
CA ILE A 95 -5.66 -10.94 -10.90
C ILE A 95 -5.83 -12.19 -11.75
N ARG A 96 -7.09 -12.56 -12.06
CA ARG A 96 -7.40 -13.74 -12.89
C ARG A 96 -6.91 -13.57 -14.33
N ALA A 97 -7.06 -12.39 -14.91
CA ALA A 97 -6.55 -12.08 -16.24
C ALA A 97 -5.02 -12.15 -16.31
N ALA A 98 -4.32 -11.63 -15.31
CA ALA A 98 -2.86 -11.71 -15.23
C ALA A 98 -2.38 -13.17 -15.06
N TYR A 99 -3.00 -13.96 -14.20
CA TYR A 99 -2.70 -15.40 -14.09
C TYR A 99 -2.93 -16.14 -15.40
N ALA A 100 -4.01 -15.83 -16.12
CA ALA A 100 -4.30 -16.47 -17.43
C ALA A 100 -3.23 -16.16 -18.48
N GLN A 101 -2.50 -15.05 -18.35
CA GLN A 101 -1.35 -14.69 -19.18
C GLN A 101 -0.03 -15.29 -18.69
N GLY A 102 -0.02 -16.01 -17.57
CA GLY A 102 1.16 -16.60 -16.96
C GLY A 102 1.98 -15.64 -16.10
N THR A 103 1.47 -14.43 -15.81
CA THR A 103 2.11 -13.45 -14.93
C THR A 103 2.16 -13.97 -13.50
N GLN A 104 3.28 -13.77 -12.81
CA GLN A 104 3.42 -14.08 -11.39
C GLN A 104 2.80 -12.98 -10.54
N ILE A 105 2.06 -13.35 -9.49
CA ILE A 105 1.40 -12.39 -8.62
C ILE A 105 1.87 -12.55 -7.19
N ALA A 106 2.23 -11.42 -6.58
CA ALA A 106 2.62 -11.33 -5.18
C ALA A 106 1.62 -10.48 -4.40
N PHE A 107 1.40 -10.85 -3.14
CA PHE A 107 0.57 -10.13 -2.19
C PHE A 107 1.39 -9.67 -0.98
N PRO A 108 0.98 -8.57 -0.32
CA PRO A 108 1.64 -8.10 0.87
C PRO A 108 1.40 -9.05 2.05
N CYS A 109 2.45 -9.30 2.80
CA CYS A 109 2.47 -10.02 4.05
C CYS A 109 3.21 -9.16 5.09
N ILE A 110 2.60 -8.94 6.24
CA ILE A 110 3.25 -8.21 7.32
C ILE A 110 4.07 -9.18 8.15
N VAL A 111 5.39 -8.96 8.17
CA VAL A 111 6.33 -9.76 8.94
C VAL A 111 6.88 -8.94 10.10
N GLU A 112 6.97 -9.55 11.26
CA GLU A 112 7.49 -8.95 12.47
C GLU A 112 8.73 -9.72 12.94
N ASP A 113 9.87 -9.03 12.95
CA ASP A 113 11.12 -9.59 13.46
C ASP A 113 11.20 -9.39 14.98
N ALA A 114 11.60 -10.45 15.69
CA ALA A 114 11.71 -10.44 17.15
C ALA A 114 12.75 -9.45 17.71
N TRP A 115 13.65 -8.93 16.86
CA TRP A 115 14.83 -8.16 17.27
C TRP A 115 15.12 -6.99 16.35
N GLY A 116 14.44 -5.87 16.53
CA GLY A 116 14.88 -4.58 15.98
C GLY A 116 16.10 -4.05 16.76
N LEU A 117 16.92 -3.22 16.12
CA LEU A 117 18.15 -2.61 16.72
C LEU A 117 17.87 -1.78 18.00
N GLU A 118 16.60 -1.46 18.28
CA GLU A 118 16.17 -0.66 19.43
C GLU A 118 15.33 -1.46 20.47
N GLY A 119 15.34 -2.80 20.39
CA GLY A 119 14.62 -3.64 21.35
C GLY A 119 13.10 -3.69 21.20
N ALA A 120 12.56 -3.09 20.14
CA ALA A 120 11.17 -3.22 19.73
C ALA A 120 11.07 -4.11 18.48
N PRO A 121 10.01 -4.92 18.32
CA PRO A 121 9.81 -5.70 17.10
C PRO A 121 9.67 -4.78 15.90
N GLN A 122 10.52 -4.96 14.90
CA GLN A 122 10.44 -4.20 13.65
C GLN A 122 9.45 -4.88 12.72
N GLN A 123 8.43 -4.14 12.32
CA GLN A 123 7.40 -4.60 11.40
C GLN A 123 7.75 -4.17 9.97
N THR A 124 7.81 -5.13 9.06
CA THR A 124 8.07 -4.91 7.63
C THR A 124 6.94 -5.50 6.78
N MET A 125 6.70 -4.89 5.63
CA MET A 125 5.82 -5.45 4.61
C MET A 125 6.69 -6.12 3.54
N GLU A 126 6.44 -7.41 3.31
CA GLU A 126 7.05 -8.20 2.26
C GLU A 126 6.03 -8.56 1.19
N MET A 127 6.49 -8.77 -0.04
CA MET A 127 5.66 -9.35 -1.09
C MET A 127 5.96 -10.84 -1.22
N ARG A 128 4.90 -11.66 -1.25
CA ARG A 128 5.00 -13.11 -1.36
C ARG A 128 4.19 -13.64 -2.53
N LEU A 129 4.82 -14.51 -3.34
CA LEU A 129 4.17 -15.14 -4.48
C LEU A 129 3.02 -16.02 -4.02
N VAL A 130 1.93 -15.92 -4.76
CA VAL A 130 0.76 -16.78 -4.61
C VAL A 130 0.49 -17.44 -5.96
N SER A 131 0.34 -18.77 -5.98
CA SER A 131 -0.03 -19.47 -7.21
C SER A 131 -1.52 -19.29 -7.54
N PRO A 132 -1.93 -19.44 -8.82
CA PRO A 132 -3.34 -19.42 -9.20
C PRO A 132 -4.18 -20.41 -8.38
N GLU A 133 -3.64 -21.63 -8.15
CA GLU A 133 -4.34 -22.67 -7.42
C GLU A 133 -4.52 -22.33 -5.93
N ALA A 134 -3.54 -21.66 -5.32
CA ALA A 134 -3.63 -21.21 -3.94
C ALA A 134 -4.63 -20.03 -3.81
N TYR A 135 -4.62 -19.12 -4.76
CA TYR A 135 -5.56 -18.00 -4.83
C TYR A 135 -7.01 -18.47 -4.93
N GLU A 136 -7.28 -19.41 -5.85
CA GLU A 136 -8.63 -19.95 -6.08
C GLU A 136 -9.19 -20.77 -4.89
N LYS A 137 -8.31 -21.32 -4.04
CA LYS A 137 -8.74 -22.11 -2.87
C LYS A 137 -9.08 -21.28 -1.64
N ASP A 138 -8.98 -19.96 -1.70
CA ASP A 138 -9.16 -19.04 -0.56
C ASP A 138 -8.32 -19.44 0.68
N GLY A 139 -7.19 -20.11 0.45
CA GLY A 139 -6.36 -20.69 1.53
C GLY A 139 -5.13 -19.85 1.90
N VAL A 140 -4.96 -18.65 1.35
CA VAL A 140 -3.78 -17.82 1.58
C VAL A 140 -3.96 -17.00 2.84
N PRO A 141 -3.16 -17.26 3.92
CA PRO A 141 -3.43 -16.70 5.24
C PRO A 141 -3.36 -15.17 5.29
N PHE A 142 -2.42 -14.55 4.55
CA PHE A 142 -2.24 -13.10 4.52
C PHE A 142 -3.15 -12.38 3.52
N ILE A 143 -3.88 -13.11 2.65
CA ILE A 143 -5.00 -12.56 1.87
C ILE A 143 -6.27 -12.59 2.72
N ALA A 144 -6.54 -13.71 3.40
CA ALA A 144 -7.70 -13.85 4.28
C ALA A 144 -7.64 -12.90 5.49
N HIS A 145 -6.43 -12.62 5.98
CA HIS A 145 -6.18 -11.77 7.14
C HIS A 145 -5.06 -10.76 6.87
N PRO A 146 -5.29 -9.70 6.06
CA PRO A 146 -4.25 -8.79 5.58
C PRO A 146 -3.50 -8.01 6.69
N LEU A 147 -4.11 -7.88 7.87
CA LEU A 147 -3.52 -7.19 9.01
C LEU A 147 -2.82 -8.12 10.00
N ARG A 148 -2.88 -9.44 9.78
CA ARG A 148 -2.18 -10.40 10.62
C ARG A 148 -0.68 -10.28 10.41
N LYS A 149 0.07 -10.36 11.52
CA LYS A 149 1.53 -10.38 11.53
C LYS A 149 2.03 -11.82 11.58
N TYR A 150 3.13 -12.07 10.90
CA TYR A 150 3.79 -13.37 10.82
C TYR A 150 5.25 -13.23 11.24
N HIS A 151 5.91 -14.32 11.58
CA HIS A 151 7.36 -14.39 11.68
C HIS A 151 7.92 -14.97 10.37
N HIS A 152 9.18 -14.65 10.04
CA HIS A 152 9.82 -15.14 8.81
C HIS A 152 9.81 -16.66 8.65
N ASP A 153 9.88 -17.38 9.78
CA ASP A 153 9.88 -18.84 9.87
C ASP A 153 8.50 -19.45 10.13
N ASP A 154 7.44 -18.64 10.07
CA ASP A 154 6.07 -19.14 10.24
C ASP A 154 5.75 -20.19 9.18
N GLU A 155 5.31 -21.38 9.63
CA GLU A 155 4.97 -22.49 8.75
C GLU A 155 3.87 -22.11 7.74
N ALA A 156 3.00 -21.18 8.09
CA ALA A 156 1.94 -20.66 7.23
C ALA A 156 2.49 -19.93 5.99
N LEU A 157 3.75 -19.51 5.98
CA LEU A 157 4.40 -18.80 4.88
C LEU A 157 5.27 -19.70 3.98
N ARG A 158 5.45 -20.98 4.34
CA ARG A 158 6.38 -21.91 3.66
C ARG A 158 6.13 -22.03 2.16
N ASP A 159 4.86 -22.09 1.77
CA ASP A 159 4.47 -22.29 0.36
C ASP A 159 4.35 -20.99 -0.44
N PHE A 160 4.69 -19.85 0.17
CA PHE A 160 4.58 -18.52 -0.41
C PHE A 160 5.96 -17.83 -0.44
N PRO A 161 6.75 -18.05 -1.52
CA PRO A 161 8.10 -17.48 -1.61
C PRO A 161 8.11 -15.96 -1.53
N TYR A 162 9.12 -15.41 -0.88
CA TYR A 162 9.40 -13.98 -0.88
C TYR A 162 9.83 -13.49 -2.26
N VAL A 163 9.41 -12.28 -2.61
CA VAL A 163 9.81 -11.56 -3.83
C VAL A 163 10.53 -10.28 -3.44
N SER A 164 11.71 -10.09 -4.02
CA SER A 164 12.43 -8.81 -3.86
C SER A 164 11.66 -7.67 -4.53
N ALA A 165 11.64 -6.51 -3.89
CA ALA A 165 11.04 -5.30 -4.46
C ALA A 165 11.64 -4.94 -5.83
N ASN A 166 12.94 -5.23 -6.05
CA ASN A 166 13.62 -4.99 -7.32
C ASN A 166 13.14 -5.91 -8.47
N ASP A 167 12.52 -7.05 -8.15
CA ASP A 167 12.05 -8.02 -9.14
C ASP A 167 10.60 -7.74 -9.59
N LEU A 168 9.95 -6.75 -8.99
CA LEU A 168 8.60 -6.36 -9.37
C LEU A 168 8.59 -5.53 -10.65
N THR A 169 7.78 -5.97 -11.60
CA THR A 169 7.50 -5.26 -12.86
C THR A 169 6.47 -4.14 -12.65
N MET A 170 5.49 -4.40 -11.82
CA MET A 170 4.39 -3.48 -11.51
C MET A 170 3.91 -3.70 -10.08
N ILE A 171 3.46 -2.62 -9.44
CA ILE A 171 2.77 -2.68 -8.15
C ILE A 171 1.47 -1.89 -8.20
N VAL A 172 0.38 -2.50 -7.75
CA VAL A 172 -0.93 -1.87 -7.55
C VAL A 172 -1.09 -1.53 -6.07
N ILE A 173 -1.34 -0.25 -5.79
CA ILE A 173 -1.30 0.31 -4.44
C ILE A 173 -2.70 0.74 -4.00
N PRO A 174 -3.19 0.32 -2.82
CA PRO A 174 -4.44 0.83 -2.25
C PRO A 174 -4.23 2.23 -1.67
N LEU A 175 -5.30 3.00 -1.60
CA LEU A 175 -5.31 4.29 -0.90
C LEU A 175 -6.69 4.59 -0.27
N VAL A 176 -6.70 5.50 0.67
CA VAL A 176 -7.92 6.04 1.27
C VAL A 176 -8.35 7.30 0.51
N ALA A 177 -7.46 8.24 0.28
CA ALA A 177 -7.74 9.49 -0.45
C ALA A 177 -6.57 9.87 -1.35
N PHE A 178 -6.83 10.67 -2.37
CA PHE A 178 -5.83 11.28 -3.25
C PHE A 178 -6.23 12.70 -3.62
N ASP A 179 -5.27 13.49 -4.10
CA ASP A 179 -5.51 14.83 -4.60
C ASP A 179 -4.96 15.04 -6.02
N ALA A 180 -5.27 16.18 -6.62
CA ALA A 180 -4.83 16.55 -7.96
C ALA A 180 -3.30 16.69 -8.10
N HIS A 181 -2.56 16.74 -7.00
CA HIS A 181 -1.09 16.81 -6.97
C HIS A 181 -0.42 15.45 -6.88
N HIS A 182 -1.19 14.36 -6.98
CA HIS A 182 -0.72 12.98 -6.83
C HIS A 182 -0.28 12.62 -5.40
N ASN A 183 -0.63 13.43 -4.40
CA ASN A 183 -0.50 13.03 -3.01
C ASN A 183 -1.54 11.96 -2.71
N ARG A 184 -1.13 10.97 -1.93
CA ARG A 184 -2.03 9.90 -1.49
C ARG A 184 -2.05 9.77 0.02
N LEU A 185 -3.19 9.42 0.55
CA LEU A 185 -3.39 9.12 1.95
C LEU A 185 -3.76 7.64 2.10
N GLY A 186 -2.90 6.88 2.77
CA GLY A 186 -3.18 5.50 3.15
C GLY A 186 -3.86 5.39 4.51
N TYR A 187 -3.95 4.16 5.04
CA TYR A 187 -4.55 3.87 6.34
C TYR A 187 -3.74 4.34 7.56
N GLY A 188 -2.57 4.95 7.37
CA GLY A 188 -1.73 5.48 8.45
C GLY A 188 -0.61 4.54 8.93
N GLY A 189 -0.52 3.33 8.42
CA GLY A 189 0.54 2.38 8.79
C GLY A 189 1.90 2.62 8.11
N GLY A 190 1.98 3.47 7.08
CA GLY A 190 3.19 3.81 6.34
C GLY A 190 3.87 2.63 5.61
N ASN A 191 3.18 1.48 5.46
CA ASN A 191 3.79 0.27 4.89
C ASN A 191 4.25 0.47 3.45
N TYR A 192 3.42 1.11 2.61
CA TYR A 192 3.77 1.38 1.22
C TYR A 192 4.83 2.48 1.10
N ASP A 193 4.83 3.51 1.97
CA ASP A 193 5.83 4.58 1.94
C ASP A 193 7.23 4.05 2.29
N ARG A 194 7.31 3.06 3.18
CA ARG A 194 8.56 2.34 3.48
C ARG A 194 8.96 1.32 2.42
N TYR A 195 7.99 0.76 1.68
CA TYR A 195 8.25 -0.27 0.67
C TYR A 195 8.64 0.31 -0.69
N MET A 196 7.93 1.36 -1.14
CA MET A 196 8.11 1.94 -2.48
C MET A 196 9.53 2.41 -2.80
N PRO A 197 10.31 3.00 -1.88
CA PRO A 197 11.72 3.35 -2.14
C PRO A 197 12.63 2.16 -2.47
N GLN A 198 12.20 0.93 -2.18
CA GLN A 198 12.94 -0.30 -2.46
C GLN A 198 12.66 -0.85 -3.87
N LEU A 199 11.66 -0.33 -4.57
CA LEU A 199 11.27 -0.79 -5.90
C LEU A 199 12.35 -0.51 -6.94
N GLY A 200 12.47 -1.40 -7.91
CA GLY A 200 13.30 -1.17 -9.09
C GLY A 200 12.84 0.09 -9.86
N LYS A 201 13.78 0.81 -10.46
CA LYS A 201 13.50 2.06 -11.19
C LYS A 201 12.48 1.90 -12.35
N ASP A 202 12.39 0.71 -12.91
CA ASP A 202 11.50 0.40 -14.03
C ASP A 202 10.17 -0.21 -13.54
N CYS A 203 9.98 -0.38 -12.23
CA CYS A 203 8.73 -0.88 -11.64
C CYS A 203 7.61 0.14 -11.83
N ARG A 204 6.55 -0.25 -12.54
CA ARG A 204 5.38 0.60 -12.73
C ARG A 204 4.55 0.66 -11.44
N GLN A 205 4.39 1.85 -10.88
CA GLN A 205 3.61 2.08 -9.66
C GLN A 205 2.27 2.73 -10.04
N ILE A 206 1.16 2.08 -9.65
CA ILE A 206 -0.21 2.58 -9.90
C ILE A 206 -1.02 2.43 -8.63
N ALA A 207 -1.49 3.54 -8.08
CA ALA A 207 -2.50 3.53 -7.04
C ALA A 207 -3.90 3.51 -7.67
N VAL A 208 -4.84 2.80 -7.05
CA VAL A 208 -6.21 2.68 -7.56
C VAL A 208 -7.21 3.22 -6.55
N ALA A 209 -8.26 3.88 -7.07
CA ALA A 209 -9.28 4.52 -6.25
C ALA A 209 -10.62 4.62 -7.01
N PHE A 210 -11.69 4.83 -6.28
CA PHE A 210 -12.90 5.41 -6.84
C PHE A 210 -12.73 6.94 -6.94
N SER A 211 -13.32 7.58 -7.94
CA SER A 211 -13.25 9.04 -8.11
C SER A 211 -13.77 9.82 -6.89
N GLU A 212 -14.68 9.22 -6.13
CA GLU A 212 -15.21 9.78 -4.88
C GLU A 212 -14.17 9.86 -3.73
N GLN A 213 -12.99 9.28 -3.92
CA GLN A 213 -11.89 9.37 -2.95
C GLN A 213 -10.96 10.57 -3.25
N GLU A 214 -11.26 11.37 -4.29
CA GLU A 214 -10.54 12.60 -4.57
C GLU A 214 -10.91 13.70 -3.57
N VAL A 215 -9.89 14.35 -3.00
CA VAL A 215 -10.03 15.47 -2.09
C VAL A 215 -9.30 16.70 -2.63
N ALA A 216 -9.69 17.88 -2.16
CA ALA A 216 -9.11 19.14 -2.63
C ALA A 216 -7.60 19.23 -2.34
N PHE A 217 -7.17 18.73 -1.20
CA PHE A 217 -5.77 18.83 -0.75
C PHE A 217 -5.48 17.81 0.34
N ILE A 218 -4.30 17.20 0.27
CA ILE A 218 -3.73 16.33 1.31
C ILE A 218 -2.46 17.02 1.83
N PRO A 219 -2.37 17.33 3.14
CA PRO A 219 -1.12 17.79 3.72
C PRO A 219 -0.03 16.74 3.52
N ALA A 220 1.04 17.09 2.80
CA ALA A 220 2.16 16.20 2.52
C ALA A 220 3.10 16.11 3.74
N GLU A 221 3.67 14.94 3.97
CA GLU A 221 4.75 14.68 4.90
C GLU A 221 6.05 14.41 4.11
N GLU A 222 7.21 14.64 4.73
CA GLU A 222 8.52 14.53 4.05
C GLU A 222 8.76 13.15 3.42
N HIS A 223 8.19 12.11 4.01
CA HIS A 223 8.36 10.73 3.56
C HIS A 223 7.27 10.23 2.59
N ASP A 224 6.28 11.06 2.27
CA ASP A 224 5.23 10.70 1.31
C ASP A 224 5.81 10.56 -0.11
N VAL A 225 5.49 9.47 -0.78
CA VAL A 225 5.94 9.21 -2.16
C VAL A 225 4.75 9.42 -3.11
N PRO A 226 4.79 10.42 -3.99
CA PRO A 226 3.74 10.61 -5.00
C PRO A 226 3.64 9.42 -5.95
N VAL A 227 2.42 9.10 -6.39
CA VAL A 227 2.17 7.96 -7.28
C VAL A 227 1.09 8.30 -8.32
N THR A 228 1.18 7.69 -9.49
CA THR A 228 0.11 7.79 -10.49
C THR A 228 -1.17 7.16 -9.94
N VAL A 229 -2.26 7.90 -9.90
CA VAL A 229 -3.58 7.42 -9.46
C VAL A 229 -4.45 7.12 -10.66
N LEU A 230 -4.98 5.91 -10.71
CA LEU A 230 -6.03 5.46 -11.62
C LEU A 230 -7.36 5.48 -10.87
N ALA A 231 -8.20 6.45 -11.15
CA ALA A 231 -9.52 6.58 -10.53
C ALA A 231 -10.65 6.53 -11.57
N LYS A 232 -11.79 5.90 -11.21
CA LYS A 232 -13.00 5.80 -12.04
C LYS A 232 -14.25 6.19 -11.27
#